data_9bf57c464981aedb6cac130cd1ba293c
#
_entry.id   9bf57c464981aedb6cac130cd1ba293c
#
_cell.length_a   1.000
_cell.length_b   1.000
_cell.length_c   1.000
_cell.angle_alpha   90.00
_cell.angle_beta   90.00
_cell.angle_gamma   90.00
#
_symmetry.space_group_name_H-M   'P 1'
#
loop_
_entity.id
_entity.type
_entity.pdbx_description
1 polymer ?
#
loop_
_entity_poly.entity_id
_entity_poly.type
_entity_poly.pdbx_seq_one_letter_code
_entity_poly.pdbx_strand_id
1 'polypeptide(L)'
;MVSEEFLPGVPDNFQRLWTPHRLVYIQNGQQPPADECPFCLAPKGSDEDGLIVFRGKTCFVLLNLFPYNSGHLLVCTYRHVPDYDQTNAEEASEMAELTKKAMEVLRKVAQAQGFNIGMNQGEIAGAGIADHLHQHIVPRWQHDSNFFPIIAKTKALPRLLGEIRAEIQASWGK
;
A
#
# COMPACT_ATOMS: atom_id res chain seq x y z
N MET A 1 -10.11 11.33 36.31
CA MET A 1 -10.67 11.94 35.10
C MET A 1 -9.71 13.04 34.71
N VAL A 2 -8.97 12.87 33.62
CA VAL A 2 -8.16 13.93 33.03
C VAL A 2 -9.14 14.85 32.33
N SER A 3 -9.19 16.15 32.72
CA SER A 3 -10.10 17.09 32.09
C SER A 3 -9.78 17.21 30.61
N GLU A 4 -10.79 17.26 29.74
CA GLU A 4 -10.68 17.40 28.29
C GLU A 4 -9.86 18.60 27.84
N GLU A 5 -9.59 19.56 28.72
CA GLU A 5 -8.83 20.79 28.45
C GLU A 5 -7.32 20.59 28.18
N PHE A 6 -6.78 19.38 28.44
CA PHE A 6 -5.33 19.11 28.28
C PHE A 6 -4.96 18.20 27.10
N LEU A 7 -5.89 17.84 26.23
CA LEU A 7 -5.57 17.05 25.05
C LEU A 7 -5.15 17.97 23.89
N PRO A 8 -3.94 17.78 23.33
CA PRO A 8 -3.52 18.53 22.15
C PRO A 8 -4.53 18.36 21.01
N GLY A 9 -5.04 19.45 20.47
CA GLY A 9 -5.95 19.42 19.34
C GLY A 9 -7.44 19.51 19.65
N VAL A 10 -7.83 19.76 20.90
CA VAL A 10 -9.20 20.20 21.22
C VAL A 10 -9.36 21.68 20.82
N PRO A 11 -10.40 22.09 20.03
CA PRO A 11 -11.73 21.48 20.01
C PRO A 11 -12.12 20.80 18.68
N ASP A 12 -11.31 20.01 18.04
CA ASP A 12 -11.81 19.23 16.93
C ASP A 12 -12.32 17.83 17.39
N ASN A 13 -13.31 17.28 16.70
CA ASN A 13 -13.88 15.96 17.01
C ASN A 13 -13.04 14.81 16.42
N PHE A 14 -11.79 15.06 16.01
CA PHE A 14 -10.94 14.03 15.44
C PHE A 14 -10.18 13.25 16.50
N GLN A 15 -10.30 11.93 16.48
CA GLN A 15 -9.41 11.06 17.24
C GLN A 15 -8.06 10.99 16.55
N ARG A 16 -6.97 11.17 17.30
CA ARG A 16 -5.59 11.07 16.77
C ARG A 16 -5.08 9.65 16.93
N LEU A 17 -4.67 9.04 15.79
CA LEU A 17 -3.96 7.78 15.80
C LEU A 17 -2.46 8.05 16.00
N TRP A 18 -1.96 7.72 17.17
CA TRP A 18 -0.54 7.86 17.48
C TRP A 18 0.23 6.66 16.91
N THR A 19 1.15 6.92 16.00
CA THR A 19 1.97 5.89 15.34
C THR A 19 3.47 6.18 15.50
N PRO A 20 3.99 6.15 16.75
CA PRO A 20 5.39 6.52 17.03
C PRO A 20 6.41 5.62 16.33
N HIS A 21 6.04 4.39 15.98
CA HIS A 21 6.87 3.46 15.20
C HIS A 21 7.17 3.96 13.78
N ARG A 22 6.36 4.87 13.22
CA ARG A 22 6.62 5.48 11.91
C ARG A 22 7.67 6.59 11.99
N LEU A 23 7.93 7.15 13.18
CA LEU A 23 8.89 8.23 13.35
C LEU A 23 10.31 7.79 12.95
N VAL A 24 10.72 6.58 13.31
CA VAL A 24 12.03 6.03 12.94
C VAL A 24 12.16 5.88 11.43
N TYR A 25 11.09 5.49 10.76
CA TYR A 25 11.04 5.37 9.31
C TYR A 25 11.11 6.74 8.62
N ILE A 26 10.40 7.74 9.13
CA ILE A 26 10.40 9.11 8.62
C ILE A 26 11.78 9.77 8.81
N GLN A 27 12.45 9.50 9.93
CA GLN A 27 13.76 10.09 10.26
C GLN A 27 14.93 9.46 9.50
N ASN A 28 14.82 8.18 9.11
CA ASN A 28 15.89 7.44 8.42
C ASN A 28 15.73 7.41 6.89
N GLY A 29 14.70 8.05 6.36
CA GLY A 29 14.34 7.99 4.95
C GLY A 29 15.29 8.77 4.04
N GLN A 30 16.37 8.13 3.59
CA GLN A 30 17.00 8.54 2.33
C GLN A 30 16.21 7.87 1.20
N GLN A 31 15.69 8.69 0.26
CA GLN A 31 15.04 8.16 -0.93
C GLN A 31 16.09 7.46 -1.80
N PRO A 32 15.84 6.24 -2.28
CA PRO A 32 16.76 5.60 -3.20
C PRO A 32 16.79 6.39 -4.51
N PRO A 33 17.96 6.51 -5.18
CA PRO A 33 18.05 7.06 -6.53
C PRO A 33 17.09 6.37 -7.49
N ALA A 34 16.70 7.02 -8.58
CA ALA A 34 15.71 6.47 -9.53
C ALA A 34 16.14 5.12 -10.14
N ASP A 35 17.44 4.89 -10.31
CA ASP A 35 18.01 3.62 -10.77
C ASP A 35 17.97 2.52 -9.69
N GLU A 36 17.88 2.87 -8.43
CA GLU A 36 17.72 1.98 -7.28
C GLU A 36 16.26 1.90 -6.77
N CYS A 37 15.34 2.66 -7.36
CA CYS A 37 13.94 2.66 -6.97
C CYS A 37 13.33 1.26 -7.10
N PRO A 38 12.78 0.67 -6.02
CA PRO A 38 12.27 -0.70 -6.05
C PRO A 38 11.11 -0.87 -7.02
N PHE A 39 10.29 0.16 -7.26
CA PHE A 39 9.20 0.11 -8.24
C PHE A 39 9.68 0.22 -9.69
N CYS A 40 10.86 0.81 -9.94
CA CYS A 40 11.52 0.76 -11.24
C CYS A 40 12.25 -0.56 -11.48
N LEU A 41 12.72 -1.21 -10.42
CA LEU A 41 13.46 -2.48 -10.50
C LEU A 41 12.50 -3.69 -10.59
N ALA A 42 11.40 -3.70 -9.87
CA ALA A 42 10.46 -4.81 -9.84
C ALA A 42 10.04 -5.29 -11.24
N PRO A 43 9.64 -4.44 -12.20
CA PRO A 43 9.25 -4.91 -13.52
C PRO A 43 10.41 -5.36 -14.43
N LYS A 44 11.67 -5.14 -14.03
CA LYS A 44 12.85 -5.60 -14.77
C LYS A 44 13.22 -7.06 -14.45
N GLY A 45 12.76 -7.56 -13.30
CA GLY A 45 12.95 -8.94 -12.85
C GLY A 45 11.80 -9.87 -13.20
N SER A 46 11.81 -11.05 -12.59
CA SER A 46 10.68 -11.99 -12.65
C SER A 46 9.49 -11.46 -11.84
N ASP A 47 8.28 -11.91 -12.17
CA ASP A 47 7.08 -11.54 -11.41
C ASP A 47 7.15 -12.06 -9.98
N GLU A 48 7.87 -13.15 -9.75
CA GLU A 48 8.06 -13.73 -8.42
C GLU A 48 8.95 -12.88 -7.55
N ASP A 49 10.09 -12.47 -8.05
CA ASP A 49 11.05 -11.62 -7.33
C ASP A 49 10.49 -10.22 -7.08
N GLY A 50 9.78 -9.65 -8.08
CA GLY A 50 9.14 -8.35 -8.00
C GLY A 50 7.79 -8.36 -7.27
N LEU A 51 7.31 -9.54 -6.80
CA LEU A 51 5.99 -9.73 -6.21
C LEU A 51 4.84 -9.26 -7.12
N ILE A 52 5.06 -9.20 -8.44
CA ILE A 52 4.09 -8.72 -9.42
C ILE A 52 2.98 -9.76 -9.59
N VAL A 53 1.74 -9.29 -9.58
CA VAL A 53 0.53 -10.12 -9.80
C VAL A 53 -0.10 -9.84 -11.15
N PHE A 54 0.14 -8.66 -11.72
CA PHE A 54 -0.36 -8.28 -13.04
C PHE A 54 0.47 -7.17 -13.67
N ARG A 55 0.71 -7.28 -14.99
CA ARG A 55 1.36 -6.28 -15.82
C ARG A 55 0.34 -5.68 -16.79
N GLY A 56 0.02 -4.41 -16.62
CA GLY A 56 -0.80 -3.63 -17.53
C GLY A 56 0.05 -2.95 -18.62
N LYS A 57 -0.54 -2.00 -19.31
CA LYS A 57 0.10 -1.25 -20.40
C LYS A 57 1.00 -0.11 -19.88
N THR A 58 0.50 0.67 -18.94
CA THR A 58 1.14 1.85 -18.35
C THR A 58 1.39 1.69 -16.86
N CYS A 59 0.69 0.75 -16.22
CA CYS A 59 0.77 0.44 -14.81
C CYS A 59 0.97 -1.06 -14.57
N PHE A 60 1.41 -1.42 -13.39
CA PHE A 60 1.47 -2.80 -12.93
C PHE A 60 0.99 -2.91 -11.49
N VAL A 61 0.64 -4.13 -11.09
CA VAL A 61 0.15 -4.41 -9.73
C VAL A 61 1.09 -5.40 -9.07
N LEU A 62 1.51 -5.10 -7.84
CA LEU A 62 2.37 -5.97 -7.05
C LEU A 62 1.89 -6.05 -5.60
N LEU A 63 2.31 -7.10 -4.88
CA LEU A 63 2.16 -7.14 -3.42
C LEU A 63 3.16 -6.19 -2.75
N ASN A 64 2.69 -5.48 -1.74
CA ASN A 64 3.58 -4.73 -0.89
C ASN A 64 4.47 -5.69 -0.07
N LEU A 65 5.79 -5.51 -0.16
CA LEU A 65 6.77 -6.29 0.61
C LEU A 65 6.61 -6.10 2.13
N PHE A 66 6.13 -4.90 2.54
CA PHE A 66 5.85 -4.55 3.94
C PHE A 66 4.34 -4.31 4.13
N PRO A 67 3.51 -5.37 4.07
CA PRO A 67 2.08 -5.22 3.96
C PRO A 67 1.43 -4.74 5.26
N TYR A 68 0.45 -3.84 5.14
CA TYR A 68 -0.38 -3.41 6.26
C TYR A 68 -1.40 -4.47 6.67
N ASN A 69 -1.83 -5.27 5.71
CA ASN A 69 -2.65 -6.46 5.89
C ASN A 69 -2.28 -7.52 4.83
N SER A 70 -2.66 -8.77 5.07
CA SER A 70 -2.44 -9.85 4.10
C SER A 70 -3.11 -9.51 2.77
N GLY A 71 -2.38 -9.62 1.65
CA GLY A 71 -2.92 -9.24 0.33
C GLY A 71 -2.92 -7.73 0.04
N HIS A 72 -2.14 -6.93 0.79
CA HIS A 72 -1.95 -5.52 0.49
C HIS A 72 -1.29 -5.34 -0.87
N LEU A 73 -2.04 -4.83 -1.83
CA LEU A 73 -1.58 -4.55 -3.19
C LEU A 73 -1.19 -3.08 -3.37
N LEU A 74 -0.26 -2.88 -4.30
CA LEU A 74 0.10 -1.57 -4.83
C LEU A 74 -0.17 -1.55 -6.33
N VAL A 75 -0.70 -0.43 -6.84
CA VAL A 75 -0.74 -0.12 -8.28
C VAL A 75 0.27 0.98 -8.54
N CYS A 76 1.25 0.69 -9.39
CA CYS A 76 2.35 1.58 -9.71
C CYS A 76 2.38 1.87 -11.21
N THR A 77 2.80 3.07 -11.60
CA THR A 77 3.13 3.40 -12.99
C THR A 77 4.46 2.77 -13.38
N TYR A 78 4.66 2.42 -14.68
CA TYR A 78 6.01 2.06 -15.16
C TYR A 78 6.94 3.27 -15.20
N ARG A 79 6.36 4.44 -15.46
CA ARG A 79 7.09 5.70 -15.49
C ARG A 79 7.39 6.15 -14.06
N HIS A 80 8.63 6.56 -13.80
CA HIS A 80 9.05 7.09 -12.50
C HIS A 80 8.54 8.52 -12.34
N VAL A 81 7.40 8.67 -11.70
CA VAL A 81 6.77 9.96 -11.39
C VAL A 81 6.35 9.98 -9.92
N PRO A 82 6.58 11.08 -9.18
CA PRO A 82 6.27 11.16 -7.76
C PRO A 82 4.79 11.36 -7.47
N ASP A 83 4.11 12.17 -8.27
CA ASP A 83 2.79 12.71 -7.93
C ASP A 83 1.72 12.33 -8.95
N TYR A 84 0.49 12.23 -8.47
CA TYR A 84 -0.66 11.84 -9.28
C TYR A 84 -0.99 12.85 -10.38
N ASP A 85 -0.79 14.13 -10.12
CA ASP A 85 -1.01 15.22 -11.08
C ASP A 85 0.00 15.21 -12.25
N GLN A 86 1.10 14.47 -12.10
CA GLN A 86 2.10 14.24 -13.16
C GLN A 86 1.80 13.01 -14.03
N THR A 87 0.75 12.24 -13.70
CA THR A 87 0.30 11.12 -14.54
C THR A 87 -0.37 11.65 -15.81
N ASN A 88 -0.26 10.89 -16.89
CA ASN A 88 -1.05 11.14 -18.08
C ASN A 88 -2.43 10.47 -17.97
N ALA A 89 -3.33 10.77 -18.93
CA ALA A 89 -4.69 10.26 -18.90
C ALA A 89 -4.78 8.72 -19.02
N GLU A 90 -3.85 8.08 -19.75
CA GLU A 90 -3.81 6.62 -19.89
C GLU A 90 -3.40 5.97 -18.57
N GLU A 91 -2.38 6.50 -17.89
CA GLU A 91 -1.92 6.01 -16.59
C GLU A 91 -3.00 6.16 -15.53
N ALA A 92 -3.64 7.32 -15.45
CA ALA A 92 -4.70 7.57 -14.47
C ALA A 92 -5.91 6.65 -14.70
N SER A 93 -6.31 6.44 -15.96
CA SER A 93 -7.40 5.54 -16.33
C SER A 93 -7.08 4.09 -15.98
N GLU A 94 -5.89 3.60 -16.38
CA GLU A 94 -5.50 2.22 -16.12
C GLU A 94 -5.31 1.96 -14.62
N MET A 95 -4.76 2.91 -13.86
CA MET A 95 -4.66 2.81 -12.40
C MET A 95 -6.04 2.61 -11.76
N ALA A 96 -7.05 3.35 -12.20
CA ALA A 96 -8.42 3.21 -11.72
C ALA A 96 -9.02 1.83 -12.07
N GLU A 97 -8.80 1.35 -13.29
CA GLU A 97 -9.28 0.03 -13.74
C GLU A 97 -8.61 -1.11 -12.98
N LEU A 98 -7.29 -1.04 -12.82
CA LEU A 98 -6.53 -2.04 -12.06
C LEU A 98 -6.92 -2.05 -10.58
N THR A 99 -7.23 -0.89 -10.01
CA THR A 99 -7.75 -0.79 -8.63
C THR A 99 -9.07 -1.53 -8.49
N LYS A 100 -10.02 -1.32 -9.39
CA LYS A 100 -11.30 -2.04 -9.39
C LYS A 100 -11.07 -3.54 -9.50
N LYS A 101 -10.24 -3.96 -10.46
CA LYS A 101 -9.93 -5.39 -10.66
C LYS A 101 -9.26 -6.01 -9.44
N ALA A 102 -8.31 -5.32 -8.82
CA ALA A 102 -7.67 -5.76 -7.59
C ALA A 102 -8.67 -6.01 -6.45
N MET A 103 -9.63 -5.10 -6.27
CA MET A 103 -10.69 -5.26 -5.26
C MET A 103 -11.57 -6.48 -5.55
N GLU A 104 -11.95 -6.71 -6.82
CA GLU A 104 -12.74 -7.89 -7.23
C GLU A 104 -12.00 -9.20 -6.92
N VAL A 105 -10.72 -9.26 -7.30
CA VAL A 105 -9.87 -10.43 -7.06
C VAL A 105 -9.70 -10.67 -5.56
N LEU A 106 -9.41 -9.64 -4.77
CA LEU A 106 -9.23 -9.77 -3.32
C LEU A 106 -10.52 -10.18 -2.59
N ARG A 107 -11.69 -9.75 -3.07
CA ARG A 107 -12.98 -10.28 -2.55
C ARG A 107 -13.11 -11.77 -2.82
N LYS A 108 -12.69 -12.22 -4.00
CA LYS A 108 -12.79 -13.62 -4.42
C LYS A 108 -11.80 -14.53 -3.68
N VAL A 109 -10.51 -14.16 -3.63
CA VAL A 109 -9.45 -15.03 -3.12
C VAL A 109 -9.22 -14.89 -1.61
N ALA A 110 -9.48 -13.72 -1.05
CA ALA A 110 -9.21 -13.43 0.35
C ALA A 110 -10.49 -13.11 1.15
N GLN A 111 -11.65 -13.14 0.50
CA GLN A 111 -12.95 -12.80 1.12
C GLN A 111 -12.91 -11.43 1.83
N ALA A 112 -12.22 -10.45 1.21
CA ALA A 112 -12.10 -9.11 1.76
C ALA A 112 -13.48 -8.45 1.91
N GLN A 113 -13.77 -7.95 3.11
CA GLN A 113 -15.05 -7.32 3.45
C GLN A 113 -15.05 -5.82 3.18
N GLY A 114 -13.87 -5.20 3.18
CA GLY A 114 -13.69 -3.78 2.92
C GLY A 114 -12.29 -3.47 2.40
N PHE A 115 -12.04 -2.20 2.07
CA PHE A 115 -10.74 -1.75 1.58
C PHE A 115 -10.42 -0.36 2.10
N ASN A 116 -9.16 -0.11 2.40
CA ASN A 116 -8.61 1.23 2.45
C ASN A 116 -7.79 1.45 1.18
N ILE A 117 -8.11 2.50 0.44
CA ILE A 117 -7.47 2.85 -0.82
C ILE A 117 -6.95 4.27 -0.71
N GLY A 118 -5.72 4.51 -1.16
CA GLY A 118 -5.15 5.84 -1.11
C GLY A 118 -3.70 5.88 -1.57
N MET A 119 -3.17 7.09 -1.71
CA MET A 119 -1.79 7.39 -2.08
C MET A 119 -1.19 8.31 -1.02
N ASN A 120 0.05 8.06 -0.67
CA ASN A 120 0.85 9.01 0.11
C ASN A 120 1.78 9.72 -0.89
N GLN A 121 1.61 11.01 -1.10
CA GLN A 121 2.41 11.79 -2.03
C GLN A 121 3.29 12.77 -1.26
N GLY A 122 4.59 12.66 -1.50
CA GLY A 122 5.61 13.42 -0.76
C GLY A 122 5.91 12.84 0.64
N GLU A 123 7.09 13.16 1.14
CA GLU A 123 7.57 12.70 2.45
C GLU A 123 6.67 13.14 3.61
N ILE A 124 6.15 14.37 3.54
CA ILE A 124 5.28 14.96 4.56
C ILE A 124 3.98 14.16 4.71
N ALA A 125 3.48 13.56 3.61
CA ALA A 125 2.32 12.69 3.63
C ALA A 125 2.64 11.27 4.11
N GLY A 126 3.91 10.97 4.38
CA GLY A 126 4.37 9.68 4.89
C GLY A 126 4.59 8.63 3.80
N ALA A 127 4.89 9.07 2.57
CA ALA A 127 5.37 8.18 1.52
C ALA A 127 6.71 7.56 1.90
N GLY A 128 6.82 6.25 1.84
CA GLY A 128 8.08 5.54 2.08
C GLY A 128 9.03 5.61 0.89
N ILE A 129 8.47 5.71 -0.29
CA ILE A 129 9.15 5.97 -1.56
C ILE A 129 8.37 7.13 -2.17
N ALA A 130 8.83 8.35 -1.90
CA ALA A 130 8.11 9.57 -2.30
C ALA A 130 8.24 9.85 -3.80
N ASP A 131 9.33 9.40 -4.43
CA ASP A 131 9.66 9.72 -5.81
C ASP A 131 8.98 8.81 -6.85
N HIS A 132 8.23 7.80 -6.41
CA HIS A 132 7.51 6.92 -7.31
C HIS A 132 6.07 6.69 -6.84
N LEU A 133 5.13 7.16 -7.65
CA LEU A 133 3.69 7.06 -7.38
C LEU A 133 3.24 5.61 -7.23
N HIS A 134 2.59 5.33 -6.13
CA HIS A 134 2.00 4.04 -5.84
C HIS A 134 0.70 4.18 -5.06
N GLN A 135 -0.34 3.52 -5.55
CA GLN A 135 -1.64 3.49 -4.89
C GLN A 135 -1.78 2.25 -4.05
N HIS A 136 -2.05 2.43 -2.77
CA HIS A 136 -2.31 1.34 -1.84
C HIS A 136 -3.73 0.81 -1.98
N ILE A 137 -3.88 -0.52 -1.96
CA ILE A 137 -5.15 -1.23 -1.85
C ILE A 137 -5.01 -2.22 -0.70
N VAL A 138 -5.53 -1.84 0.46
CA VAL A 138 -5.41 -2.63 1.69
C VAL A 138 -6.73 -3.33 1.97
N PRO A 139 -6.81 -4.65 1.84
CA PRO A 139 -8.03 -5.39 2.18
C PRO A 139 -8.26 -5.40 3.69
N ARG A 140 -9.52 -5.36 4.08
CA ARG A 140 -9.95 -5.27 5.47
C ARG A 140 -11.00 -6.35 5.78
N TRP A 141 -10.94 -6.85 7.01
CA TRP A 141 -11.91 -7.78 7.58
C TRP A 141 -12.36 -7.29 8.95
N GLN A 142 -13.54 -7.71 9.34
CA GLN A 142 -14.00 -7.48 10.71
C GLN A 142 -12.98 -8.09 11.70
N HIS A 143 -12.59 -7.33 12.69
CA HIS A 143 -11.60 -7.72 13.71
C HIS A 143 -10.18 -7.99 13.16
N ASP A 144 -9.80 -7.44 12.04
CA ASP A 144 -8.45 -7.57 11.47
C ASP A 144 -7.35 -6.82 12.25
N SER A 145 -7.74 -5.95 13.17
CA SER A 145 -6.86 -5.27 14.12
C SER A 145 -7.02 -5.86 15.51
N ASN A 146 -5.91 -6.14 16.17
CA ASN A 146 -5.85 -6.59 17.56
C ASN A 146 -4.84 -5.73 18.35
N PHE A 147 -4.47 -6.16 19.55
CA PHE A 147 -3.56 -5.41 20.41
C PHE A 147 -2.07 -5.57 20.08
N PHE A 148 -1.66 -6.51 19.21
CA PHE A 148 -0.25 -6.73 18.84
C PHE A 148 0.47 -5.49 18.32
N PRO A 149 -0.12 -4.63 17.47
CA PRO A 149 0.52 -3.38 17.05
C PRO A 149 0.84 -2.46 18.21
N ILE A 150 0.03 -2.49 19.27
CA ILE A 150 0.17 -1.60 20.44
C ILE A 150 1.27 -2.10 21.37
N ILE A 151 1.21 -3.38 21.78
CA ILE A 151 2.14 -3.91 22.79
C ILE A 151 3.43 -4.50 22.20
N ALA A 152 3.39 -5.08 21.00
CA ALA A 152 4.52 -5.76 20.40
C ALA A 152 5.10 -5.05 19.17
N LYS A 153 4.52 -3.94 18.72
CA LYS A 153 4.85 -3.26 17.46
C LYS A 153 4.88 -4.23 16.27
N THR A 154 4.05 -5.27 16.35
CA THR A 154 4.03 -6.42 15.43
C THR A 154 2.64 -6.57 14.85
N LYS A 155 2.57 -6.99 13.60
CA LYS A 155 1.32 -7.33 12.91
C LYS A 155 1.37 -8.80 12.51
N ALA A 156 0.36 -9.55 12.88
CA ALA A 156 0.21 -10.93 12.43
C ALA A 156 -0.24 -10.94 10.97
N LEU A 157 0.52 -11.61 10.11
CA LEU A 157 0.19 -11.86 8.72
C LEU A 157 -0.02 -13.36 8.55
N PRO A 158 -1.26 -13.84 8.35
CA PRO A 158 -1.56 -15.28 8.39
C PRO A 158 -1.12 -16.05 7.15
N ARG A 159 -0.63 -15.37 6.10
CA ARG A 159 -0.29 -15.97 4.82
C ARG A 159 1.07 -15.49 4.32
N LEU A 160 1.82 -16.38 3.68
CA LEU A 160 3.09 -16.04 3.03
C LEU A 160 2.85 -15.21 1.76
N LEU A 161 3.75 -14.27 1.48
CA LEU A 161 3.63 -13.38 0.31
C LEU A 161 3.59 -14.14 -1.01
N GLY A 162 4.43 -15.17 -1.18
CA GLY A 162 4.48 -15.97 -2.40
C GLY A 162 3.18 -16.73 -2.66
N GLU A 163 2.55 -17.29 -1.62
CA GLU A 163 1.29 -18.02 -1.74
C GLU A 163 0.14 -17.11 -2.16
N ILE A 164 -0.01 -15.97 -1.47
CA ILE A 164 -1.09 -15.02 -1.81
C ILE A 164 -0.86 -14.36 -3.16
N ARG A 165 0.41 -14.10 -3.55
CA ARG A 165 0.73 -13.61 -4.89
C ARG A 165 0.25 -14.57 -5.97
N ALA A 166 0.61 -15.86 -5.86
CA ALA A 166 0.24 -16.87 -6.84
C ALA A 166 -1.29 -17.01 -6.99
N GLU A 167 -2.01 -16.97 -5.87
CA GLU A 167 -3.48 -17.08 -5.86
C GLU A 167 -4.16 -15.85 -6.50
N ILE A 168 -3.67 -14.63 -6.19
CA ILE A 168 -4.16 -13.40 -6.79
C ILE A 168 -3.89 -13.43 -8.31
N GLN A 169 -2.66 -13.77 -8.72
CA GLN A 169 -2.28 -13.86 -10.12
C GLN A 169 -3.15 -14.86 -10.88
N ALA A 170 -3.36 -16.05 -10.34
CA ALA A 170 -4.21 -17.08 -10.93
C ALA A 170 -5.68 -16.67 -11.08
N SER A 171 -6.14 -15.74 -10.27
CA SER A 171 -7.52 -15.22 -10.25
C SER A 171 -7.69 -13.93 -11.06
N TRP A 172 -6.61 -13.30 -11.49
CA TRP A 172 -6.66 -12.01 -12.17
C TRP A 172 -7.32 -12.05 -13.55
N GLY A 173 -7.08 -13.12 -14.30
CA GLY A 173 -7.60 -13.33 -15.65
C GLY A 173 -8.98 -13.99 -15.74
N LYS A 174 -9.57 -14.32 -14.60
CA LYS A 174 -10.88 -14.98 -14.48
C LYS A 174 -11.92 -13.97 -14.01
#